data_3b87f58ad2ca3484ffcecc6641af1f55
#
_entry.id   3b87f58ad2ca3484ffcecc6641af1f55
#
_cell.length_a   1.000
_cell.length_b   1.000
_cell.length_c   1.000
_cell.angle_alpha   90.00
_cell.angle_beta   90.00
_cell.angle_gamma   90.00
#
_symmetry.space_group_name_H-M   'P 1'
#
loop_
_entity.id
_entity.type
_entity.pdbx_description
1 polymer ?
#
loop_
_entity_poly.entity_id
_entity_poly.type
_entity_poly.pdbx_seq_one_letter_code
_entity_poly.pdbx_strand_id
1 'polypeptide(L)'
;LWMTVKQLQDFYEDFYADFQRERSEEMLDRLEISAKQRMKHMSKGTREKVQLILAMSRAAKLYLLDEPIGGVDPAARDYILSTILNNYSRDATVILSTHLIGDIEPILDEAVFLKDGRVFAHRNAEELRETEGMSVDAYFREVFKC
;
A
#
# COMPACT_ATOMS: atom_id res chain seq x y z
N LEU A 1 13.62 13.86 -7.80
CA LEU A 1 13.26 14.55 -6.55
C LEU A 1 14.52 15.02 -5.84
N TRP A 2 14.73 16.34 -5.75
CA TRP A 2 15.89 16.98 -5.12
C TRP A 2 15.74 17.14 -3.60
N MET A 3 14.51 17.03 -3.08
CA MET A 3 14.13 17.23 -1.68
C MET A 3 14.72 16.16 -0.75
N THR A 4 14.95 16.54 0.50
CA THR A 4 15.16 15.60 1.61
C THR A 4 13.81 15.04 2.07
N VAL A 5 13.84 13.96 2.86
CA VAL A 5 12.62 13.40 3.48
C VAL A 5 11.95 14.46 4.36
N LYS A 6 12.73 15.20 5.17
CA LYS A 6 12.19 16.29 5.99
C LYS A 6 11.46 17.33 5.14
N GLN A 7 12.06 17.77 4.04
CA GLN A 7 11.41 18.74 3.15
C GLN A 7 10.13 18.21 2.51
N LEU A 8 10.03 16.90 2.27
CA LEU A 8 8.80 16.29 1.83
C LEU A 8 7.75 16.24 2.94
N GLN A 9 8.13 15.96 4.18
CA GLN A 9 7.23 16.04 5.33
C GLN A 9 6.70 17.47 5.51
N ASP A 10 7.60 18.49 5.43
CA ASP A 10 7.22 19.90 5.50
C ASP A 10 6.22 20.26 4.38
N PHE A 11 6.47 19.79 3.16
CA PHE A 11 5.56 19.96 2.03
C PHE A 11 4.19 19.31 2.25
N TYR A 12 4.15 18.07 2.78
CA TYR A 12 2.89 17.39 3.07
C TYR A 12 2.11 18.12 4.18
N GLU A 13 2.78 18.62 5.19
CA GLU A 13 2.18 19.36 6.30
C GLU A 13 1.57 20.71 5.84
N ASP A 14 2.24 21.38 4.90
CA ASP A 14 1.74 22.63 4.31
C ASP A 14 0.50 22.42 3.40
N PHE A 15 0.42 21.28 2.70
CA PHE A 15 -0.66 21.03 1.73
C PHE A 15 -1.81 20.19 2.28
N TYR A 16 -1.59 19.40 3.33
CA TYR A 16 -2.58 18.47 3.86
C TYR A 16 -2.79 18.69 5.36
N ALA A 17 -3.89 19.34 5.70
CA ALA A 17 -4.26 19.62 7.10
C ALA A 17 -4.44 18.34 7.96
N ASP A 18 -4.62 17.19 7.32
CA ASP A 18 -4.77 15.88 7.95
C ASP A 18 -3.45 15.09 8.02
N PHE A 19 -2.31 15.69 7.66
CA PHE A 19 -1.00 15.05 7.75
C PHE A 19 -0.54 14.95 9.21
N GLN A 20 -0.12 13.76 9.61
CA GLN A 20 0.34 13.44 10.96
C GLN A 20 1.86 13.24 10.95
N ARG A 21 2.60 14.31 11.20
CA ARG A 21 4.07 14.32 11.15
C ARG A 21 4.70 13.28 12.08
N GLU A 22 4.25 13.22 13.33
CA GLU A 22 4.76 12.28 14.33
C GLU A 22 4.66 10.83 13.86
N ARG A 23 3.53 10.48 13.26
CA ARG A 23 3.30 9.16 12.66
C ARG A 23 4.26 8.86 11.51
N SER A 24 4.51 9.86 10.65
CA SER A 24 5.51 9.75 9.58
C SER A 24 6.91 9.50 10.15
N GLU A 25 7.28 10.20 11.20
CA GLU A 25 8.58 10.07 11.85
C GLU A 25 8.75 8.68 12.48
N GLU A 26 7.75 8.18 13.21
CA GLU A 26 7.78 6.83 13.78
C GLU A 26 7.97 5.73 12.71
N MET A 27 7.28 5.86 11.58
CA MET A 27 7.40 4.88 10.49
C MET A 27 8.76 4.95 9.79
N LEU A 28 9.30 6.16 9.60
CA LEU A 28 10.64 6.35 9.04
C LEU A 28 11.73 5.78 9.95
N ASP A 29 11.62 6.02 11.26
CA ASP A 29 12.57 5.52 12.25
C ASP A 29 12.60 4.00 12.31
N ARG A 30 11.44 3.34 12.23
CA ARG A 30 11.35 1.87 12.17
C ARG A 30 12.04 1.27 10.93
N LEU A 31 12.11 2.02 9.84
CA LEU A 31 12.81 1.62 8.62
C LEU A 31 14.25 2.14 8.55
N GLU A 32 14.73 2.78 9.60
CA GLU A 32 16.07 3.40 9.66
C GLU A 32 16.31 4.42 8.53
N ILE A 33 15.25 5.13 8.10
CA ILE A 33 15.32 6.13 7.04
C ILE A 33 15.49 7.51 7.65
N SER A 34 16.68 8.10 7.47
CA SER A 34 16.97 9.42 7.99
C SER A 34 16.19 10.54 7.27
N ALA A 35 15.55 11.42 8.04
CA ALA A 35 14.88 12.61 7.53
C ALA A 35 15.81 13.57 6.74
N LYS A 36 17.12 13.51 6.97
CA LYS A 36 18.14 14.33 6.27
C LYS A 36 18.52 13.73 4.90
N GLN A 37 18.17 12.49 4.63
CA GLN A 37 18.52 11.81 3.38
C GLN A 37 17.77 12.42 2.20
N ARG A 38 18.47 12.63 1.09
CA ARG A 38 17.87 13.15 -0.14
C ARG A 38 17.26 12.03 -0.98
N MET A 39 16.05 12.23 -1.46
CA MET A 39 15.33 11.25 -2.29
C MET A 39 16.12 10.80 -3.51
N LYS A 40 16.89 11.68 -4.15
CA LYS A 40 17.69 11.36 -5.33
C LYS A 40 18.83 10.35 -5.07
N HIS A 41 19.26 10.21 -3.82
CA HIS A 41 20.34 9.28 -3.43
C HIS A 41 19.82 7.96 -2.87
N MET A 42 18.49 7.78 -2.80
CA MET A 42 17.85 6.55 -2.35
C MET A 42 17.72 5.53 -3.48
N SER A 43 17.73 4.24 -3.12
CA SER A 43 17.29 3.19 -4.03
C SER A 43 15.82 3.41 -4.43
N LYS A 44 15.38 2.76 -5.51
CA LYS A 44 13.98 2.81 -5.94
C LYS A 44 13.06 2.34 -4.80
N GLY A 45 13.34 1.18 -4.21
CA GLY A 45 12.52 0.61 -3.13
C GLY A 45 12.47 1.50 -1.88
N THR A 46 13.59 2.15 -1.49
CA THR A 46 13.59 3.09 -0.35
C THR A 46 12.71 4.31 -0.64
N ARG A 47 12.74 4.83 -1.88
CA ARG A 47 11.87 5.95 -2.27
C ARG A 47 10.39 5.58 -2.22
N GLU A 48 10.05 4.39 -2.69
CA GLU A 48 8.67 3.86 -2.64
C GLU A 48 8.18 3.72 -1.20
N LYS A 49 9.03 3.20 -0.30
CA LYS A 49 8.74 3.15 1.14
C LYS A 49 8.47 4.54 1.73
N VAL A 50 9.29 5.53 1.43
CA VAL A 50 9.08 6.93 1.90
C VAL A 50 7.76 7.48 1.36
N GLN A 51 7.45 7.28 0.08
CA GLN A 51 6.19 7.76 -0.52
C GLN A 51 4.98 7.10 0.14
N LEU A 52 5.03 5.80 0.40
CA LEU A 52 3.96 5.09 1.10
C LEU A 52 3.78 5.62 2.52
N ILE A 53 4.88 5.80 3.28
CA ILE A 53 4.83 6.35 4.63
C ILE A 53 4.15 7.72 4.64
N LEU A 54 4.53 8.62 3.74
CA LEU A 54 3.92 9.94 3.65
C LEU A 54 2.42 9.87 3.33
N ALA A 55 2.02 8.98 2.42
CA ALA A 55 0.61 8.77 2.10
C ALA A 55 -0.17 8.21 3.30
N MET A 56 0.37 7.18 3.97
CA MET A 56 -0.27 6.53 5.13
C MET A 56 -0.23 7.38 6.40
N SER A 57 0.59 8.43 6.43
CA SER A 57 0.63 9.40 7.53
C SER A 57 -0.45 10.48 7.43
N ARG A 58 -1.34 10.42 6.47
CA ARG A 58 -2.53 11.25 6.41
C ARG A 58 -3.69 10.57 7.15
N ALA A 59 -4.61 11.34 7.71
CA ALA A 59 -5.89 10.83 8.23
C ALA A 59 -6.97 10.86 7.14
N ALA A 60 -6.69 10.22 6.01
CA ALA A 60 -7.59 10.18 4.86
C ALA A 60 -8.75 9.21 5.05
N LYS A 61 -9.89 9.47 4.41
CA LYS A 61 -11.02 8.54 4.33
C LYS A 61 -10.87 7.49 3.23
N LEU A 62 -10.06 7.79 2.22
CA LEU A 62 -9.77 6.89 1.10
C LEU A 62 -8.28 6.95 0.77
N TYR A 63 -7.67 5.79 0.73
CA TYR A 63 -6.30 5.60 0.25
C TYR A 63 -6.35 4.83 -1.08
N LEU A 64 -5.68 5.37 -2.09
CA LEU A 64 -5.49 4.71 -3.39
C LEU A 64 -4.00 4.37 -3.55
N LEU A 65 -3.68 3.10 -3.53
CA LEU A 65 -2.30 2.60 -3.57
C LEU A 65 -2.10 1.77 -4.85
N ASP A 66 -1.26 2.28 -5.74
CA ASP A 66 -0.94 1.59 -6.98
C ASP A 66 0.37 0.80 -6.82
N GLU A 67 0.29 -0.53 -6.92
CA GLU A 67 1.40 -1.49 -6.75
C GLU A 67 2.28 -1.20 -5.51
N PRO A 68 1.72 -1.02 -4.31
CA PRO A 68 2.46 -0.53 -3.14
C PRO A 68 3.56 -1.48 -2.65
N ILE A 69 3.50 -2.75 -3.04
CA ILE A 69 4.49 -3.79 -2.72
C ILE A 69 5.29 -4.25 -3.95
N GLY A 70 5.03 -3.65 -5.12
CA GLY A 70 5.73 -3.94 -6.35
C GLY A 70 7.20 -3.54 -6.27
N GLY A 71 8.11 -4.44 -6.63
CA GLY A 71 9.56 -4.15 -6.63
C GLY A 71 10.20 -4.02 -5.24
N VAL A 72 9.49 -4.35 -4.18
CA VAL A 72 10.00 -4.38 -2.80
C VAL A 72 10.48 -5.80 -2.47
N ASP A 73 11.57 -5.90 -1.71
CA ASP A 73 12.04 -7.19 -1.24
C ASP A 73 11.02 -7.88 -0.31
N PRO A 74 10.96 -9.23 -0.30
CA PRO A 74 9.95 -9.96 0.47
C PRO A 74 9.93 -9.60 1.97
N ALA A 75 11.08 -9.38 2.60
CA ALA A 75 11.15 -9.04 4.03
C ALA A 75 10.53 -7.66 4.33
N ALA A 76 10.62 -6.74 3.39
CA ALA A 76 10.02 -5.42 3.54
C ALA A 76 8.52 -5.38 3.18
N ARG A 77 8.00 -6.38 2.46
CA ARG A 77 6.56 -6.47 2.12
C ARG A 77 5.69 -6.60 3.36
N ASP A 78 6.05 -7.51 4.28
CA ASP A 78 5.32 -7.70 5.53
C ASP A 78 5.23 -6.40 6.34
N TYR A 79 6.34 -5.64 6.37
CA TYR A 79 6.33 -4.33 7.02
C TYR A 79 5.39 -3.34 6.32
N ILE A 80 5.40 -3.28 4.99
CA ILE A 80 4.52 -2.40 4.23
C ILE A 80 3.06 -2.78 4.46
N LEU A 81 2.72 -4.05 4.38
CA LEU A 81 1.36 -4.54 4.62
C LEU A 81 0.90 -4.24 6.04
N SER A 82 1.76 -4.51 7.04
CA SER A 82 1.46 -4.15 8.43
C SER A 82 1.32 -2.63 8.62
N THR A 83 2.11 -1.84 7.90
CA THR A 83 2.01 -0.37 7.90
C THR A 83 0.66 0.08 7.33
N ILE A 84 0.23 -0.49 6.21
CA ILE A 84 -1.09 -0.21 5.64
C ILE A 84 -2.17 -0.55 6.65
N LEU A 85 -2.18 -1.79 7.17
CA LEU A 85 -3.21 -2.29 8.09
C LEU A 85 -3.33 -1.52 9.40
N ASN A 86 -2.20 -1.13 9.99
CA ASN A 86 -2.18 -0.50 11.30
C ASN A 86 -2.32 1.02 11.26
N ASN A 87 -2.29 1.60 10.07
CA ASN A 87 -2.19 3.05 9.91
C ASN A 87 -3.34 3.70 9.16
N TYR A 88 -4.43 3.03 8.90
CA TYR A 88 -5.66 3.71 8.46
C TYR A 88 -6.73 3.69 9.56
N SER A 89 -7.63 4.66 9.52
CA SER A 89 -8.79 4.68 10.40
C SER A 89 -9.74 3.52 10.05
N ARG A 90 -10.43 2.98 11.04
CA ARG A 90 -11.49 1.95 10.80
C ARG A 90 -12.60 2.42 9.87
N ASP A 91 -12.79 3.74 9.78
CA ASP A 91 -13.78 4.37 8.89
C ASP A 91 -13.20 4.73 7.52
N ALA A 92 -11.95 4.38 7.25
CA ALA A 92 -11.30 4.63 5.96
C ALA A 92 -11.34 3.39 5.08
N THR A 93 -11.36 3.63 3.76
CA THR A 93 -11.24 2.60 2.74
C THR A 93 -9.84 2.61 2.15
N VAL A 94 -9.24 1.46 1.98
CA VAL A 94 -7.98 1.28 1.24
C VAL A 94 -8.27 0.50 -0.03
N ILE A 95 -7.99 1.11 -1.18
CA ILE A 95 -8.01 0.44 -2.48
C ILE A 95 -6.56 0.31 -2.94
N LEU A 96 -6.11 -0.90 -3.17
CA LEU A 96 -4.78 -1.17 -3.70
C LEU A 96 -4.86 -1.99 -4.99
N SER A 97 -4.06 -1.62 -5.98
CA SER A 97 -3.85 -2.44 -7.16
C SER A 97 -2.60 -3.29 -6.98
N THR A 98 -2.65 -4.56 -7.36
CA THR A 98 -1.47 -5.43 -7.37
C THR A 98 -1.68 -6.68 -8.21
N HIS A 99 -0.59 -7.23 -8.69
CA HIS A 99 -0.53 -8.57 -9.28
C HIS A 99 0.04 -9.61 -8.30
N LEU A 100 0.44 -9.20 -7.09
CA LEU A 100 0.99 -10.05 -6.03
C LEU A 100 -0.11 -10.47 -5.06
N ILE A 101 -1.12 -11.16 -5.56
CA ILE A 101 -2.36 -11.48 -4.83
C ILE A 101 -2.08 -12.30 -3.59
N GLY A 102 -1.21 -13.33 -3.69
CA GLY A 102 -0.86 -14.18 -2.56
C GLY A 102 -0.30 -13.43 -1.36
N ASP A 103 0.43 -12.34 -1.58
CA ASP A 103 1.01 -11.53 -0.51
C ASP A 103 -0.05 -10.71 0.25
N ILE A 104 -1.11 -10.25 -0.46
CA ILE A 104 -2.16 -9.41 0.14
C ILE A 104 -3.40 -10.19 0.55
N GLU A 105 -3.56 -11.42 0.10
CA GLU A 105 -4.75 -12.24 0.34
C GLU A 105 -5.17 -12.34 1.81
N PRO A 106 -4.24 -12.45 2.79
CA PRO A 106 -4.61 -12.51 4.20
C PRO A 106 -5.31 -11.27 4.74
N ILE A 107 -5.21 -10.14 4.03
CA ILE A 107 -5.72 -8.84 4.48
C ILE A 107 -6.86 -8.31 3.62
N LEU A 108 -7.29 -9.08 2.62
CA LEU A 108 -8.35 -8.67 1.70
C LEU A 108 -9.75 -8.88 2.30
N ASP A 109 -10.55 -7.81 2.34
CA ASP A 109 -11.99 -7.89 2.55
C ASP A 109 -12.70 -8.19 1.22
N GLU A 110 -12.34 -7.48 0.16
CA GLU A 110 -12.98 -7.57 -1.15
C GLU A 110 -11.94 -7.56 -2.28
N ALA A 111 -12.25 -8.26 -3.37
CA ALA A 111 -11.44 -8.31 -4.59
C ALA A 111 -12.23 -7.86 -5.81
N VAL A 112 -11.65 -6.92 -6.57
CA VAL A 112 -12.17 -6.49 -7.87
C VAL A 112 -11.23 -6.98 -8.97
N PHE A 113 -11.74 -7.82 -9.85
CA PHE A 113 -10.99 -8.37 -10.97
C PHE A 113 -11.24 -7.53 -12.23
N LEU A 114 -10.16 -7.01 -12.82
CA LEU A 114 -10.22 -6.21 -14.04
C LEU A 114 -9.73 -7.03 -15.22
N LYS A 115 -10.50 -7.05 -16.30
CA LYS A 115 -10.12 -7.71 -17.57
C LYS A 115 -10.57 -6.85 -18.75
N ASP A 116 -9.67 -6.63 -19.70
CA ASP A 116 -9.94 -5.87 -20.93
C ASP A 116 -10.58 -4.48 -20.66
N GLY A 117 -10.10 -3.78 -19.61
CA GLY A 117 -10.60 -2.47 -19.21
C GLY A 117 -11.98 -2.46 -18.56
N ARG A 118 -12.49 -3.62 -18.14
CA ARG A 118 -13.80 -3.76 -17.49
C ARG A 118 -13.68 -4.50 -16.16
N VAL A 119 -14.61 -4.26 -15.26
CA VAL A 119 -14.79 -5.08 -14.07
C VAL A 119 -15.35 -6.43 -14.52
N PHE A 120 -14.54 -7.48 -14.38
CA PHE A 120 -14.93 -8.87 -14.65
C PHE A 120 -15.73 -9.45 -13.50
N ALA A 121 -15.27 -9.25 -12.27
CA ALA A 121 -15.94 -9.68 -11.05
C ALA A 121 -15.60 -8.75 -9.89
N HIS A 122 -16.55 -8.62 -8.95
CA HIS A 122 -16.35 -8.00 -7.64
C HIS A 122 -16.87 -9.00 -6.59
N ARG A 123 -16.02 -9.45 -5.70
CA ARG A 123 -16.32 -10.52 -4.75
C ARG A 123 -15.79 -10.19 -3.36
N ASN A 124 -16.53 -10.53 -2.34
CA ASN A 124 -16.01 -10.62 -1.00
C ASN A 124 -15.01 -11.78 -0.91
N ALA A 125 -13.85 -11.57 -0.29
CA ALA A 125 -12.76 -12.55 -0.29
C ALA A 125 -13.09 -13.81 0.51
N GLU A 126 -13.81 -13.69 1.63
CA GLU A 126 -14.23 -14.81 2.46
C GLU A 126 -15.33 -15.61 1.76
N GLU A 127 -16.35 -14.93 1.22
CA GLU A 127 -17.41 -15.56 0.44
C GLU A 127 -16.86 -16.33 -0.77
N LEU A 128 -15.84 -15.76 -1.46
CA LEU A 128 -15.19 -16.43 -2.59
C LEU A 128 -14.51 -17.74 -2.13
N ARG A 129 -13.79 -17.71 -1.00
CA ARG A 129 -13.16 -18.92 -0.45
C ARG A 129 -14.18 -19.99 -0.09
N GLU A 130 -15.32 -19.59 0.48
CA GLU A 130 -16.38 -20.52 0.87
C GLU A 130 -17.12 -21.13 -0.33
N THR A 131 -17.47 -20.30 -1.32
CA THR A 131 -18.30 -20.72 -2.47
C THR A 131 -17.51 -21.46 -3.53
N GLU A 132 -16.28 -21.02 -3.82
CA GLU A 132 -15.43 -21.61 -4.87
C GLU A 132 -14.46 -22.67 -4.30
N GLY A 133 -14.31 -22.74 -2.97
CA GLY A 133 -13.40 -23.68 -2.32
C GLY A 133 -11.92 -23.43 -2.64
N MET A 134 -11.57 -22.22 -3.04
CA MET A 134 -10.22 -21.83 -3.45
C MET A 134 -9.82 -20.44 -2.96
N SER A 135 -8.52 -20.15 -2.95
CA SER A 135 -7.99 -18.84 -2.60
C SER A 135 -8.29 -17.79 -3.67
N VAL A 136 -8.21 -16.51 -3.32
CA VAL A 136 -8.36 -15.40 -4.27
C VAL A 136 -7.29 -15.47 -5.36
N ASP A 137 -6.04 -15.83 -5.01
CA ASP A 137 -4.95 -16.04 -5.98
C ASP A 137 -5.25 -17.21 -6.94
N ALA A 138 -5.76 -18.32 -6.42
CA ALA A 138 -6.13 -19.48 -7.24
C ALA A 138 -7.27 -19.14 -8.20
N TYR A 139 -8.30 -18.44 -7.73
CA TYR A 139 -9.41 -17.95 -8.56
C TYR A 139 -8.92 -17.01 -9.67
N PHE A 140 -8.05 -16.07 -9.32
CA PHE A 140 -7.45 -15.17 -10.32
C PHE A 140 -6.72 -15.95 -11.41
N ARG A 141 -5.86 -16.89 -11.04
CA ARG A 141 -5.12 -17.74 -12.00
C ARG A 141 -6.04 -18.57 -12.88
N GLU A 142 -7.17 -19.03 -12.36
CA GLU A 142 -8.13 -19.79 -13.14
C GLU A 142 -8.86 -18.92 -14.16
N VAL A 143 -9.35 -17.75 -13.75
CA VAL A 143 -10.08 -16.79 -14.61
C VAL A 143 -9.19 -16.18 -15.68
N PHE A 144 -7.90 -15.95 -15.38
CA PHE A 144 -6.95 -15.29 -16.28
C PHE A 144 -5.94 -16.25 -16.92
N LYS A 145 -6.26 -17.56 -16.96
CA LYS A 145 -5.47 -18.53 -17.76
C LYS A 145 -5.36 -18.05 -19.20
N CYS A 146 -4.11 -17.93 -19.68
CA CYS A 146 -3.80 -17.72 -21.10
C CYS A 146 -3.82 -19.06 -21.84
#